data_17fe8ef75b992c077bfc1c0578b8516d
#
_entry.id   17fe8ef75b992c077bfc1c0578b8516d
#
_cell.length_a   1.000
_cell.length_b   1.000
_cell.length_c   1.000
_cell.angle_alpha   90.00
_cell.angle_beta   90.00
_cell.angle_gamma   90.00
#
_symmetry.space_group_name_H-M   'P 1'
#
loop_
_entity.id
_entity.type
_entity.pdbx_description
1 polymer ?
#
loop_
_entity_poly.entity_id
_entity_poly.type
_entity_poly.pdbx_seq_one_letter_code
_entity_poly.pdbx_strand_id
1 'polypeptide(L)'
;MHLRTMASRATTLLAKNPSLFCRVLLAKINTTRRLPPLPAQKRIDGVVFEYDLGHYRGTAPMYFGSYGLLIIEAMKRFMKPGDVFVDVGANVGYLSAFAAGIVGKHGQVHCFEPVPAYFDRLQRLVELNPEHPITPNCIAAGEEPGSCTIYVTREPGQNTMVLAYKSGPEVISTLKVTVVRLDSYLAERNIDRISLLKIDAEGYELPILKGLQRFFESSKQRPAIICEIAPRAYPLLGRTISELSDYMASYGYSAYDLIDGTTPVNLAAVEHVEDVLFLAKAYT
;
A
#
# COMPACT_ATOMS: atom_id res chain seq x y z
N MET A 1 1.71 -15.79 21.60
CA MET A 1 1.17 -14.41 21.48
C MET A 1 0.54 -14.16 20.11
N HIS A 2 1.19 -14.51 19.01
CA HIS A 2 0.69 -14.35 17.62
C HIS A 2 -0.71 -14.93 17.36
N LEU A 3 -1.02 -16.13 17.89
CA LEU A 3 -2.35 -16.77 17.76
C LEU A 3 -3.48 -16.00 18.46
N ARG A 4 -3.19 -15.32 19.58
CA ARG A 4 -4.19 -14.50 20.29
C ARG A 4 -4.56 -13.23 19.53
N THR A 5 -3.57 -12.58 18.91
CA THR A 5 -3.78 -11.38 18.08
C THR A 5 -4.56 -11.70 16.81
N MET A 6 -4.23 -12.81 16.14
CA MET A 6 -4.98 -13.29 14.96
C MET A 6 -6.42 -13.70 15.32
N ALA A 7 -6.62 -14.37 16.47
CA ALA A 7 -7.95 -14.73 16.93
C ALA A 7 -8.78 -13.49 17.29
N SER A 8 -8.19 -12.50 17.95
CA SER A 8 -8.84 -11.22 18.28
C SER A 8 -9.26 -10.47 17.02
N ARG A 9 -8.39 -10.38 16.00
CA ARG A 9 -8.74 -9.76 14.71
C ARG A 9 -9.84 -10.50 13.96
N ALA A 10 -9.80 -11.83 13.96
CA ALA A 10 -10.82 -12.65 13.34
C ALA A 10 -12.19 -12.46 14.02
N THR A 11 -12.23 -12.40 15.36
CA THR A 11 -13.47 -12.12 16.11
C THR A 11 -13.98 -10.70 15.88
N THR A 12 -13.09 -9.72 15.83
CA THR A 12 -13.44 -8.33 15.53
C THR A 12 -14.03 -8.21 14.12
N LEU A 13 -13.37 -8.83 13.13
CA LEU A 13 -13.84 -8.83 11.75
C LEU A 13 -15.20 -9.53 11.61
N LEU A 14 -15.39 -10.68 12.28
CA LEU A 14 -16.67 -11.38 12.29
C LEU A 14 -17.78 -10.54 12.91
N ALA A 15 -17.50 -9.86 14.01
CA ALA A 15 -18.49 -9.03 14.71
C ALA A 15 -18.87 -7.76 13.95
N LYS A 16 -17.89 -7.10 13.31
CA LYS A 16 -18.09 -5.80 12.64
C LYS A 16 -18.46 -5.93 11.15
N ASN A 17 -17.96 -6.96 10.46
CA ASN A 17 -18.24 -7.21 9.06
C ASN A 17 -18.27 -8.71 8.74
N PRO A 18 -19.38 -9.42 9.05
CA PRO A 18 -19.48 -10.87 8.84
C PRO A 18 -19.28 -11.31 7.39
N SER A 19 -19.75 -10.51 6.43
CA SER A 19 -19.62 -10.84 5.00
C SER A 19 -18.16 -10.78 4.56
N LEU A 20 -17.40 -9.79 5.02
CA LEU A 20 -15.97 -9.67 4.76
C LEU A 20 -15.20 -10.78 5.46
N PHE A 21 -15.56 -11.14 6.70
CA PHE A 21 -14.98 -12.28 7.40
C PHE A 21 -15.12 -13.59 6.60
N CYS A 22 -16.33 -13.88 6.10
CA CYS A 22 -16.57 -15.06 5.27
C CYS A 22 -15.73 -15.02 3.97
N ARG A 23 -15.61 -13.87 3.31
CA ARG A 23 -14.78 -13.70 2.11
C ARG A 23 -13.30 -13.96 2.40
N VAL A 24 -12.76 -13.39 3.48
CA VAL A 24 -11.37 -13.62 3.93
C VAL A 24 -11.13 -15.10 4.24
N LEU A 25 -12.07 -15.75 4.94
CA LEU A 25 -11.96 -17.17 5.27
C LEU A 25 -11.98 -18.06 4.03
N LEU A 26 -12.94 -17.86 3.12
CA LEU A 26 -13.04 -18.59 1.85
C LEU A 26 -11.81 -18.39 0.97
N ALA A 27 -11.31 -17.16 0.90
CA ALA A 27 -10.11 -16.84 0.14
C ALA A 27 -8.88 -17.57 0.71
N LYS A 28 -8.70 -17.60 2.04
CA LYS A 28 -7.62 -18.37 2.69
C LYS A 28 -7.71 -19.88 2.41
N ILE A 29 -8.92 -20.44 2.41
CA ILE A 29 -9.14 -21.86 2.08
C ILE A 29 -8.73 -22.13 0.63
N ASN A 30 -9.09 -21.23 -0.29
CA ASN A 30 -8.77 -21.39 -1.72
C ASN A 30 -7.26 -21.33 -2.02
N THR A 31 -6.50 -20.51 -1.29
CA THR A 31 -5.04 -20.39 -1.51
C THR A 31 -4.26 -21.63 -1.10
N THR A 32 -4.83 -22.52 -0.30
CA THR A 32 -4.17 -23.76 0.14
C THR A 32 -4.36 -24.92 -0.85
N ARG A 33 -5.25 -24.80 -1.83
CA ARG A 33 -5.54 -25.86 -2.81
C ARG A 33 -4.63 -25.76 -4.02
N ARG A 34 -4.07 -26.88 -4.49
CA ARG A 34 -3.43 -27.00 -5.81
C ARG A 34 -4.53 -26.93 -6.86
N LEU A 35 -4.62 -25.83 -7.60
CA LEU A 35 -5.63 -25.61 -8.62
C LEU A 35 -5.09 -25.90 -10.02
N PRO A 36 -5.98 -26.23 -10.96
CA PRO A 36 -5.62 -26.41 -12.37
C PRO A 36 -5.07 -25.12 -12.99
N PRO A 37 -4.50 -25.15 -14.19
CA PRO A 37 -4.06 -23.97 -14.91
C PRO A 37 -5.15 -22.92 -14.94
N LEU A 38 -4.85 -21.72 -14.46
CA LEU A 38 -5.79 -20.61 -14.35
C LEU A 38 -5.52 -19.63 -15.49
N PRO A 39 -6.54 -18.90 -15.98
CA PRO A 39 -6.30 -17.87 -16.97
C PRO A 39 -5.31 -16.83 -16.42
N ALA A 40 -4.34 -16.44 -17.24
CA ALA A 40 -3.34 -15.45 -16.86
C ALA A 40 -3.95 -14.06 -16.63
N GLN A 41 -5.13 -13.77 -17.18
CA GLN A 41 -5.81 -12.48 -17.07
C GLN A 41 -7.20 -12.64 -16.46
N LYS A 42 -7.59 -11.66 -15.65
CA LYS A 42 -8.91 -11.56 -15.03
C LYS A 42 -9.34 -10.10 -14.93
N ARG A 43 -10.63 -9.81 -15.06
CA ARG A 43 -11.16 -8.47 -14.79
C ARG A 43 -11.38 -8.27 -13.29
N ILE A 44 -10.91 -7.11 -12.81
CA ILE A 44 -11.07 -6.64 -11.44
C ILE A 44 -11.77 -5.28 -11.52
N ASP A 45 -13.03 -5.19 -11.12
CA ASP A 45 -13.84 -3.96 -11.19
C ASP A 45 -13.73 -3.23 -12.54
N GLY A 46 -13.78 -4.01 -13.65
CA GLY A 46 -13.67 -3.50 -15.02
C GLY A 46 -12.26 -3.47 -15.59
N VAL A 47 -11.21 -3.45 -14.77
CA VAL A 47 -9.80 -3.40 -15.15
C VAL A 47 -9.25 -4.80 -15.41
N VAL A 48 -8.54 -5.00 -16.51
CA VAL A 48 -7.85 -6.27 -16.83
C VAL A 48 -6.55 -6.35 -16.06
N PHE A 49 -6.41 -7.35 -15.19
CA PHE A 49 -5.18 -7.64 -14.47
C PHE A 49 -4.58 -8.97 -14.95
N GLU A 50 -3.27 -8.96 -15.21
CA GLU A 50 -2.53 -10.14 -15.63
C GLU A 50 -1.76 -10.74 -14.45
N TYR A 51 -1.98 -12.04 -14.20
CA TYR A 51 -1.36 -12.79 -13.12
C TYR A 51 -0.16 -13.60 -13.63
N ASP A 52 0.93 -13.59 -12.90
CA ASP A 52 2.07 -14.46 -13.15
C ASP A 52 2.09 -15.59 -12.11
N LEU A 53 1.34 -16.63 -12.37
CA LEU A 53 1.21 -17.78 -11.47
C LEU A 53 2.42 -18.72 -11.49
N GLY A 54 3.30 -18.58 -12.50
CA GLY A 54 4.48 -19.41 -12.67
C GLY A 54 5.73 -18.89 -11.96
N HIS A 55 5.92 -17.59 -11.96
CA HIS A 55 7.15 -16.95 -11.48
C HIS A 55 6.97 -16.19 -10.17
N TYR A 56 5.73 -15.77 -9.87
CA TYR A 56 5.44 -14.92 -8.73
C TYR A 56 4.45 -15.58 -7.76
N ARG A 57 4.98 -16.24 -6.73
CA ARG A 57 4.14 -16.91 -5.71
C ARG A 57 3.15 -15.99 -5.02
N GLY A 58 3.46 -14.68 -4.94
CA GLY A 58 2.58 -13.65 -4.37
C GLY A 58 1.29 -13.41 -5.16
N THR A 59 1.19 -13.77 -6.43
CA THR A 59 -0.03 -13.51 -7.23
C THR A 59 -1.16 -14.50 -7.00
N ALA A 60 -0.91 -15.66 -6.41
CA ALA A 60 -1.97 -16.61 -6.09
C ALA A 60 -3.02 -16.04 -5.10
N PRO A 61 -2.65 -15.40 -3.97
CA PRO A 61 -3.61 -14.71 -3.12
C PRO A 61 -4.39 -13.62 -3.86
N MET A 62 -3.77 -12.90 -4.78
CA MET A 62 -4.41 -11.89 -5.62
C MET A 62 -5.42 -12.52 -6.56
N TYR A 63 -5.07 -13.62 -7.24
CA TYR A 63 -5.96 -14.33 -8.15
C TYR A 63 -7.23 -14.84 -7.45
N PHE A 64 -7.08 -15.35 -6.23
CA PHE A 64 -8.19 -15.84 -5.40
C PHE A 64 -8.92 -14.74 -4.62
N GLY A 65 -8.48 -13.49 -4.75
CA GLY A 65 -9.10 -12.35 -4.10
C GLY A 65 -8.93 -12.36 -2.58
N SER A 66 -7.83 -12.94 -2.08
CA SER A 66 -7.50 -12.94 -0.64
C SER A 66 -6.49 -11.88 -0.25
N TYR A 67 -5.80 -11.28 -1.22
CA TYR A 67 -4.81 -10.24 -0.98
C TYR A 67 -5.50 -8.90 -0.77
N GLY A 68 -5.09 -8.17 0.27
CA GLY A 68 -5.47 -6.77 0.48
C GLY A 68 -6.97 -6.51 0.67
N LEU A 69 -7.77 -7.51 1.09
CA LEU A 69 -9.23 -7.35 1.21
C LEU A 69 -9.64 -6.19 2.12
N LEU A 70 -8.96 -5.98 3.24
CA LEU A 70 -9.24 -4.86 4.14
C LEU A 70 -8.89 -3.52 3.49
N ILE A 71 -7.76 -3.48 2.78
CA ILE A 71 -7.33 -2.31 2.01
C ILE A 71 -8.36 -1.98 0.93
N ILE A 72 -8.81 -2.98 0.16
CA ILE A 72 -9.82 -2.81 -0.90
C ILE A 72 -11.15 -2.28 -0.32
N GLU A 73 -11.59 -2.79 0.83
CA GLU A 73 -12.81 -2.27 1.47
C GLU A 73 -12.63 -0.82 1.98
N ALA A 74 -11.45 -0.48 2.50
CA ALA A 74 -11.12 0.91 2.84
C ALA A 74 -11.07 1.80 1.58
N MET A 75 -10.46 1.32 0.48
CA MET A 75 -10.46 2.04 -0.80
C MET A 75 -11.88 2.38 -1.26
N LYS A 76 -12.81 1.42 -1.21
CA LYS A 76 -14.22 1.64 -1.55
C LYS A 76 -14.94 2.64 -0.63
N ARG A 77 -14.49 2.76 0.62
CA ARG A 77 -15.04 3.70 1.60
C ARG A 77 -14.57 5.13 1.37
N PHE A 78 -13.29 5.30 0.99
CA PHE A 78 -12.65 6.62 0.91
C PHE A 78 -12.49 7.15 -0.52
N MET A 79 -12.85 6.37 -1.54
CA MET A 79 -12.74 6.76 -2.94
C MET A 79 -14.05 6.63 -3.70
N LYS A 80 -14.22 7.48 -4.70
CA LYS A 80 -15.34 7.52 -5.63
C LYS A 80 -14.86 7.89 -7.04
N PRO A 81 -15.69 7.75 -8.09
CA PRO A 81 -15.35 8.19 -9.43
C PRO A 81 -14.86 9.64 -9.47
N GLY A 82 -13.77 9.88 -10.20
CA GLY A 82 -13.13 11.19 -10.33
C GLY A 82 -12.07 11.50 -9.27
N ASP A 83 -11.85 10.62 -8.30
CA ASP A 83 -10.86 10.81 -7.24
C ASP A 83 -9.41 10.54 -7.70
N VAL A 84 -8.46 11.02 -6.88
CA VAL A 84 -7.02 10.79 -7.06
C VAL A 84 -6.53 9.80 -6.01
N PHE A 85 -5.93 8.73 -6.46
CA PHE A 85 -5.26 7.72 -5.64
C PHE A 85 -3.75 7.74 -5.86
N VAL A 86 -2.99 7.67 -4.78
CA VAL A 86 -1.53 7.52 -4.83
C VAL A 86 -1.15 6.22 -4.14
N ASP A 87 -0.39 5.35 -4.84
CA ASP A 87 0.05 4.04 -4.38
C ASP A 87 1.58 4.00 -4.31
N VAL A 88 2.13 4.10 -3.10
CA VAL A 88 3.57 4.01 -2.86
C VAL A 88 3.91 2.59 -2.40
N GLY A 89 4.81 1.93 -3.14
CA GLY A 89 5.03 0.49 -3.04
C GLY A 89 3.95 -0.28 -3.79
N ALA A 90 3.65 0.17 -5.03
CA ALA A 90 2.56 -0.40 -5.82
C ALA A 90 2.81 -1.86 -6.26
N ASN A 91 4.06 -2.33 -6.18
CA ASN A 91 4.45 -3.68 -6.56
C ASN A 91 3.95 -4.01 -7.98
N VAL A 92 3.26 -5.13 -8.18
CA VAL A 92 2.70 -5.53 -9.49
C VAL A 92 1.40 -4.80 -9.87
N GLY A 93 0.95 -3.81 -9.08
CA GLY A 93 -0.19 -2.97 -9.39
C GLY A 93 -1.56 -3.57 -9.08
N TYR A 94 -1.65 -4.59 -8.22
CA TYR A 94 -2.93 -5.21 -7.91
C TYR A 94 -3.93 -4.25 -7.25
N LEU A 95 -3.50 -3.51 -6.23
CA LEU A 95 -4.34 -2.49 -5.58
C LEU A 95 -4.59 -1.30 -6.49
N SER A 96 -3.58 -0.91 -7.28
CA SER A 96 -3.71 0.14 -8.29
C SER A 96 -4.78 -0.20 -9.36
N ALA A 97 -4.93 -1.49 -9.73
CA ALA A 97 -6.00 -1.94 -10.62
C ALA A 97 -7.40 -1.75 -9.99
N PHE A 98 -7.57 -2.09 -8.70
CA PHE A 98 -8.81 -1.79 -7.99
C PHE A 98 -9.08 -0.28 -7.92
N ALA A 99 -8.05 0.51 -7.60
CA ALA A 99 -8.17 1.97 -7.57
C ALA A 99 -8.67 2.51 -8.91
N ALA A 100 -8.07 2.05 -10.02
CA ALA A 100 -8.45 2.48 -11.37
C ALA A 100 -9.91 2.15 -11.69
N GLY A 101 -10.40 0.99 -11.27
CA GLY A 101 -11.82 0.63 -11.39
C GLY A 101 -12.74 1.56 -10.59
N ILE A 102 -12.36 1.90 -9.36
CA ILE A 102 -13.16 2.78 -8.48
C ILE A 102 -13.17 4.22 -9.01
N VAL A 103 -12.01 4.80 -9.32
CA VAL A 103 -11.93 6.20 -9.75
C VAL A 103 -12.43 6.41 -11.17
N GLY A 104 -12.43 5.37 -11.99
CA GLY A 104 -12.91 5.39 -13.36
C GLY A 104 -12.10 6.33 -14.26
N LYS A 105 -12.57 6.55 -15.49
CA LYS A 105 -11.84 7.31 -16.54
C LYS A 105 -11.58 8.78 -16.24
N HIS A 106 -12.23 9.36 -15.26
CA HIS A 106 -12.11 10.77 -14.89
C HIS A 106 -11.29 10.97 -13.60
N GLY A 107 -10.84 9.89 -12.95
CA GLY A 107 -9.96 9.94 -11.80
C GLY A 107 -8.48 9.90 -12.19
N GLN A 108 -7.61 9.65 -11.22
CA GLN A 108 -6.17 9.47 -11.45
C GLN A 108 -5.63 8.42 -10.47
N VAL A 109 -4.71 7.58 -10.95
CA VAL A 109 -3.98 6.59 -10.14
C VAL A 109 -2.48 6.78 -10.38
N HIS A 110 -1.74 7.20 -9.38
CA HIS A 110 -0.29 7.40 -9.45
C HIS A 110 0.42 6.31 -8.67
N CYS A 111 1.18 5.46 -9.36
CA CYS A 111 1.85 4.30 -8.79
C CYS A 111 3.36 4.54 -8.70
N PHE A 112 3.96 4.24 -7.56
CA PHE A 112 5.41 4.32 -7.33
C PHE A 112 5.94 2.93 -7.01
N GLU A 113 6.77 2.40 -7.89
CA GLU A 113 7.41 1.09 -7.71
C GLU A 113 8.84 1.17 -8.27
N PRO A 114 9.85 1.21 -7.39
CA PRO A 114 11.22 1.43 -7.83
C PRO A 114 11.92 0.18 -8.41
N VAL A 115 11.38 -1.03 -8.19
CA VAL A 115 11.99 -2.26 -8.68
C VAL A 115 11.56 -2.53 -10.13
N PRO A 116 12.48 -2.52 -11.12
CA PRO A 116 12.12 -2.64 -12.54
C PRO A 116 11.24 -3.83 -12.87
N ALA A 117 11.52 -5.00 -12.29
CA ALA A 117 10.73 -6.21 -12.57
C ALA A 117 9.26 -6.10 -12.16
N TYR A 118 8.94 -5.31 -11.12
CA TYR A 118 7.56 -5.02 -10.72
C TYR A 118 6.99 -3.85 -11.50
N PHE A 119 7.82 -2.85 -11.78
CA PHE A 119 7.44 -1.74 -12.64
C PHE A 119 7.02 -2.19 -14.05
N ASP A 120 7.70 -3.16 -14.64
CA ASP A 120 7.31 -3.76 -15.94
C ASP A 120 5.90 -4.34 -15.87
N ARG A 121 5.50 -4.87 -14.72
CA ARG A 121 4.12 -5.37 -14.49
C ARG A 121 3.10 -4.22 -14.39
N LEU A 122 3.49 -3.10 -13.80
CA LEU A 122 2.68 -1.88 -13.80
C LEU A 122 2.51 -1.31 -15.22
N GLN A 123 3.58 -1.29 -16.03
CA GLN A 123 3.48 -0.90 -17.43
C GLN A 123 2.53 -1.83 -18.19
N ARG A 124 2.62 -3.13 -17.96
CA ARG A 124 1.70 -4.11 -18.55
C ARG A 124 0.25 -3.88 -18.14
N LEU A 125 -0.01 -3.49 -16.89
CA LEU A 125 -1.34 -3.09 -16.43
C LEU A 125 -1.89 -1.90 -17.24
N VAL A 126 -1.07 -0.89 -17.49
CA VAL A 126 -1.44 0.28 -18.32
C VAL A 126 -1.74 -0.13 -19.76
N GLU A 127 -0.88 -0.94 -20.39
CA GLU A 127 -1.08 -1.43 -21.77
C GLU A 127 -2.40 -2.19 -21.94
N LEU A 128 -2.78 -2.97 -20.93
CA LEU A 128 -4.03 -3.75 -20.94
C LEU A 128 -5.27 -2.89 -20.69
N ASN A 129 -5.10 -1.66 -20.21
CA ASN A 129 -6.20 -0.79 -19.77
C ASN A 129 -5.96 0.68 -20.20
N PRO A 130 -5.80 0.96 -21.50
CA PRO A 130 -5.46 2.30 -21.97
C PRO A 130 -6.53 3.37 -21.67
N GLU A 131 -7.76 2.94 -21.35
CA GLU A 131 -8.87 3.82 -20.98
C GLU A 131 -8.84 4.24 -19.49
N HIS A 132 -8.01 3.60 -18.66
CA HIS A 132 -7.88 3.91 -17.24
C HIS A 132 -6.69 4.84 -16.97
N PRO A 133 -6.86 5.86 -16.13
CA PRO A 133 -5.83 6.89 -15.89
C PRO A 133 -4.77 6.43 -14.87
N ILE A 134 -4.00 5.43 -15.23
CA ILE A 134 -2.91 4.86 -14.40
C ILE A 134 -1.58 5.44 -14.86
N THR A 135 -0.84 6.07 -13.96
CA THR A 135 0.49 6.65 -14.18
C THR A 135 1.54 5.90 -13.37
N PRO A 136 2.27 4.96 -13.97
CA PRO A 136 3.33 4.23 -13.29
C PRO A 136 4.62 5.06 -13.24
N ASN A 137 5.38 4.98 -12.14
CA ASN A 137 6.63 5.66 -11.92
C ASN A 137 7.69 4.67 -11.38
N CYS A 138 8.80 4.47 -12.13
CA CYS A 138 9.92 3.62 -11.70
C CYS A 138 10.88 4.39 -10.79
N ILE A 139 10.36 4.91 -9.69
CA ILE A 139 11.07 5.71 -8.70
C ILE A 139 10.58 5.39 -7.30
N ALA A 140 11.42 5.61 -6.31
CA ALA A 140 11.05 5.56 -4.90
C ALA A 140 10.58 6.92 -4.40
N ALA A 141 9.79 6.93 -3.34
CA ALA A 141 9.43 8.14 -2.60
C ALA A 141 10.24 8.23 -1.31
N GLY A 142 10.55 9.46 -0.86
CA GLY A 142 11.29 9.67 0.38
C GLY A 142 11.30 11.13 0.84
N GLU A 143 12.01 11.39 1.94
CA GLU A 143 12.11 12.71 2.59
C GLU A 143 12.93 13.70 1.73
N GLU A 144 14.01 13.23 1.10
CA GLU A 144 14.88 14.05 0.28
C GLU A 144 15.04 13.44 -1.12
N PRO A 145 15.11 14.27 -2.18
CA PRO A 145 15.36 13.79 -3.54
C PRO A 145 16.81 13.30 -3.68
N GLY A 146 17.02 12.29 -4.52
CA GLY A 146 18.36 11.76 -4.73
C GLY A 146 18.34 10.32 -5.21
N SER A 147 19.17 9.48 -4.61
CA SER A 147 19.19 8.05 -4.87
C SER A 147 19.41 7.25 -3.61
N CYS A 148 18.80 6.07 -3.53
CA CYS A 148 19.00 5.12 -2.45
C CYS A 148 19.28 3.71 -2.98
N THR A 149 19.65 2.81 -2.07
CA THR A 149 19.81 1.39 -2.37
C THR A 149 18.59 0.64 -1.88
N ILE A 150 17.97 -0.16 -2.76
CA ILE A 150 16.96 -1.15 -2.39
C ILE A 150 17.62 -2.51 -2.25
N TYR A 151 17.30 -3.20 -1.18
CA TYR A 151 17.68 -4.58 -0.93
C TYR A 151 16.58 -5.48 -1.48
N VAL A 152 16.89 -6.12 -2.62
CA VAL A 152 15.95 -7.04 -3.28
C VAL A 152 16.00 -8.39 -2.58
N THR A 153 14.86 -8.87 -2.14
CA THR A 153 14.75 -10.11 -1.39
C THR A 153 14.23 -11.27 -2.26
N ARG A 154 14.43 -12.48 -1.77
CA ARG A 154 13.92 -13.69 -2.42
C ARG A 154 12.38 -13.77 -2.36
N GLU A 155 11.79 -13.21 -1.31
CA GLU A 155 10.34 -13.19 -1.14
C GLU A 155 9.74 -11.99 -1.89
N PRO A 156 8.87 -12.22 -2.87
CA PRO A 156 8.23 -11.16 -3.62
C PRO A 156 7.43 -10.20 -2.71
N GLY A 157 7.56 -8.90 -2.96
CA GLY A 157 6.85 -7.87 -2.19
C GLY A 157 7.51 -7.48 -0.87
N GLN A 158 8.71 -8.00 -0.57
CA GLN A 158 9.43 -7.70 0.67
C GLN A 158 10.74 -6.93 0.42
N ASN A 159 10.83 -6.20 -0.68
CA ASN A 159 11.99 -5.36 -0.98
C ASN A 159 11.98 -4.11 -0.11
N THR A 160 13.12 -3.74 0.46
CA THR A 160 13.19 -2.64 1.43
C THR A 160 14.38 -1.72 1.17
N MET A 161 14.23 -0.46 1.53
CA MET A 161 15.33 0.51 1.62
C MET A 161 16.04 0.47 2.97
N VAL A 162 15.54 -0.29 3.94
CA VAL A 162 16.07 -0.38 5.29
C VAL A 162 17.04 -1.55 5.40
N LEU A 163 18.34 -1.26 5.44
CA LEU A 163 19.38 -2.27 5.64
C LEU A 163 19.12 -3.04 6.94
N ALA A 164 19.29 -4.36 6.91
CA ALA A 164 19.09 -5.28 8.04
C ALA A 164 17.64 -5.40 8.58
N TYR A 165 16.65 -4.74 7.98
CA TYR A 165 15.25 -4.97 8.31
C TYR A 165 14.82 -6.40 7.94
N LYS A 166 15.24 -6.87 6.77
CA LYS A 166 15.15 -8.27 6.37
C LYS A 166 16.53 -8.90 6.58
N SER A 167 16.68 -9.71 7.60
CA SER A 167 17.96 -10.28 8.00
C SER A 167 18.31 -11.56 7.22
N GLY A 168 19.60 -11.70 6.86
CA GLY A 168 20.17 -12.96 6.44
C GLY A 168 20.10 -13.25 4.93
N PRO A 169 20.03 -14.55 4.51
CA PRO A 169 20.16 -14.98 3.12
C PRO A 169 18.98 -14.60 2.20
N GLU A 170 18.08 -13.77 2.68
CA GLU A 170 16.90 -13.30 1.95
C GLU A 170 17.25 -12.23 0.92
N VAL A 171 18.28 -11.40 1.15
CA VAL A 171 18.74 -10.41 0.17
C VAL A 171 19.52 -11.10 -0.94
N ILE A 172 18.98 -11.06 -2.15
CA ILE A 172 19.59 -11.70 -3.32
C ILE A 172 20.35 -10.73 -4.23
N SER A 173 20.02 -9.43 -4.16
CA SER A 173 20.70 -8.38 -4.90
C SER A 173 20.41 -7.00 -4.29
N THR A 174 21.14 -5.99 -4.78
CA THR A 174 20.89 -4.58 -4.46
C THR A 174 20.63 -3.80 -5.75
N LEU A 175 19.79 -2.78 -5.66
CA LEU A 175 19.44 -1.93 -6.78
C LEU A 175 19.54 -0.45 -6.35
N LYS A 176 20.26 0.35 -7.12
CA LYS A 176 20.28 1.80 -6.94
C LYS A 176 19.09 2.41 -7.67
N VAL A 177 18.25 3.18 -6.96
CA VAL A 177 17.03 3.77 -7.49
C VAL A 177 16.98 5.27 -7.23
N THR A 178 16.28 6.00 -8.08
CA THR A 178 15.98 7.41 -7.87
C THR A 178 14.93 7.59 -6.78
N VAL A 179 15.11 8.59 -5.93
CA VAL A 179 14.18 8.99 -4.87
C VAL A 179 13.64 10.38 -5.19
N VAL A 180 12.34 10.56 -5.02
CA VAL A 180 11.67 11.86 -5.16
C VAL A 180 10.87 12.19 -3.90
N ARG A 181 10.65 13.48 -3.66
CA ARG A 181 9.63 13.93 -2.72
C ARG A 181 8.26 13.86 -3.38
N LEU A 182 7.29 13.28 -2.68
CA LEU A 182 5.92 13.19 -3.21
C LEU A 182 5.28 14.58 -3.38
N ASP A 183 5.54 15.52 -2.47
CA ASP A 183 5.01 16.88 -2.58
C ASP A 183 5.50 17.61 -3.85
N SER A 184 6.78 17.41 -4.23
CA SER A 184 7.34 17.97 -5.47
C SER A 184 6.70 17.31 -6.70
N TYR A 185 6.59 15.98 -6.70
CA TYR A 185 5.93 15.22 -7.77
C TYR A 185 4.49 15.69 -8.02
N LEU A 186 3.71 15.89 -6.94
CA LEU A 186 2.33 16.35 -6.99
C LEU A 186 2.23 17.78 -7.54
N ALA A 187 3.10 18.67 -7.05
CA ALA A 187 3.15 20.07 -7.51
C ALA A 187 3.47 20.20 -9.01
N GLU A 188 4.45 19.44 -9.51
CA GLU A 188 4.82 19.41 -10.94
C GLU A 188 3.66 18.96 -11.85
N ARG A 189 2.70 18.20 -11.32
CA ARG A 189 1.54 17.67 -12.05
C ARG A 189 0.25 18.43 -11.76
N ASN A 190 0.33 19.52 -10.99
CA ASN A 190 -0.82 20.30 -10.54
C ASN A 190 -1.88 19.45 -9.81
N ILE A 191 -1.41 18.49 -9.00
CA ILE A 191 -2.27 17.67 -8.15
C ILE A 191 -2.32 18.32 -6.78
N ASP A 192 -3.38 19.04 -6.50
CA ASP A 192 -3.62 19.77 -5.26
C ASP A 192 -4.47 18.98 -4.24
N ARG A 193 -5.03 17.85 -4.68
CA ARG A 193 -5.89 16.99 -3.86
C ARG A 193 -5.59 15.52 -4.11
N ILE A 194 -5.45 14.76 -3.03
CA ILE A 194 -5.43 13.29 -3.01
C ILE A 194 -6.63 12.85 -2.16
N SER A 195 -7.42 11.88 -2.63
CA SER A 195 -8.52 11.30 -1.85
C SER A 195 -8.02 10.20 -0.93
N LEU A 196 -7.16 9.33 -1.44
CA LEU A 196 -6.53 8.25 -0.67
C LEU A 196 -5.06 8.09 -1.08
N LEU A 197 -4.20 7.97 -0.07
CA LEU A 197 -2.79 7.60 -0.22
C LEU A 197 -2.57 6.23 0.42
N LYS A 198 -1.94 5.29 -0.28
CA LYS A 198 -1.41 4.06 0.31
C LYS A 198 0.11 4.13 0.36
N ILE A 199 0.68 3.75 1.50
CA ILE A 199 2.12 3.62 1.71
C ILE A 199 2.41 2.23 2.27
N ASP A 200 3.20 1.47 1.52
CA ASP A 200 3.66 0.13 1.87
C ASP A 200 5.10 0.03 1.32
N ALA A 201 6.05 0.45 2.15
CA ALA A 201 7.45 0.62 1.76
C ALA A 201 8.41 -0.18 2.66
N GLU A 202 7.88 -1.21 3.31
CA GLU A 202 8.65 -2.18 4.08
C GLU A 202 9.62 -1.50 5.07
N GLY A 203 9.08 -0.53 5.83
CA GLY A 203 9.80 0.18 6.90
C GLY A 203 10.26 1.59 6.56
N TYR A 204 9.98 2.12 5.37
CA TYR A 204 10.42 3.46 4.97
C TYR A 204 9.28 4.50 4.98
N GLU A 205 8.19 4.24 5.71
CA GLU A 205 6.95 5.01 5.68
C GLU A 205 7.14 6.44 6.21
N LEU A 206 7.84 6.63 7.33
CA LEU A 206 8.07 7.95 7.92
C LEU A 206 8.84 8.90 6.98
N PRO A 207 9.96 8.51 6.34
CA PRO A 207 10.61 9.34 5.33
C PRO A 207 9.70 9.71 4.15
N ILE A 208 8.82 8.80 3.71
CA ILE A 208 7.85 9.07 2.63
C ILE A 208 6.84 10.13 3.08
N LEU A 209 6.28 9.99 4.29
CA LEU A 209 5.34 10.96 4.87
C LEU A 209 5.99 12.33 5.06
N LYS A 210 7.26 12.40 5.46
CA LYS A 210 8.03 13.65 5.51
C LYS A 210 8.24 14.26 4.12
N GLY A 211 8.33 13.45 3.08
CA GLY A 211 8.34 13.88 1.68
C GLY A 211 7.02 14.48 1.20
N LEU A 212 5.97 14.48 2.02
CA LEU A 212 4.67 15.14 1.78
C LEU A 212 4.48 16.43 2.59
N GLN A 213 5.49 16.90 3.30
CA GLN A 213 5.36 18.03 4.21
C GLN A 213 4.69 19.25 3.55
N ARG A 214 5.19 19.69 2.39
CA ARG A 214 4.65 20.86 1.69
C ARG A 214 3.21 20.66 1.24
N PHE A 215 2.86 19.44 0.84
CA PHE A 215 1.49 19.09 0.48
C PHE A 215 0.58 19.20 1.71
N PHE A 216 1.00 18.68 2.88
CA PHE A 216 0.23 18.81 4.12
C PHE A 216 0.08 20.28 4.56
N GLU A 217 1.09 21.12 4.35
CA GLU A 217 1.05 22.53 4.72
C GLU A 217 0.13 23.36 3.79
N SER A 218 0.09 23.04 2.49
CA SER A 218 -0.62 23.82 1.47
C SER A 218 -2.04 23.32 1.18
N SER A 219 -2.28 22.00 1.31
CA SER A 219 -3.56 21.40 0.95
C SER A 219 -4.65 21.71 1.98
N LYS A 220 -5.82 22.16 1.48
CA LYS A 220 -7.01 22.39 2.31
C LYS A 220 -7.69 21.08 2.74
N GLN A 221 -7.47 20.02 2.01
CA GLN A 221 -8.06 18.71 2.28
C GLN A 221 -6.95 17.70 2.60
N ARG A 222 -7.10 17.01 3.72
CA ARG A 222 -6.21 15.91 4.10
C ARG A 222 -6.70 14.63 3.45
N PRO A 223 -5.84 13.85 2.77
CA PRO A 223 -6.22 12.51 2.29
C PRO A 223 -6.47 11.56 3.46
N ALA A 224 -7.29 10.54 3.25
CA ALA A 224 -7.17 9.33 4.05
C ALA A 224 -5.85 8.63 3.68
N ILE A 225 -5.15 8.03 4.65
CA ILE A 225 -3.86 7.38 4.40
C ILE A 225 -3.91 5.97 4.97
N ILE A 226 -3.73 4.97 4.11
CA ILE A 226 -3.46 3.59 4.51
C ILE A 226 -1.95 3.42 4.54
N CYS A 227 -1.41 3.08 5.71
CA CYS A 227 0.03 2.99 5.92
C CYS A 227 0.39 1.67 6.57
N GLU A 228 1.28 0.90 5.94
CA GLU A 228 1.88 -0.25 6.60
C GLU A 228 2.82 0.24 7.71
N ILE A 229 2.68 -0.27 8.90
CA ILE A 229 3.55 0.06 10.04
C ILE A 229 4.46 -1.14 10.29
N ALA A 230 5.76 -0.93 10.10
CA ALA A 230 6.80 -1.95 10.28
C ALA A 230 7.69 -1.61 11.50
N PRO A 231 7.27 -1.90 12.75
CA PRO A 231 7.90 -1.35 13.96
C PRO A 231 9.39 -1.66 14.09
N ARG A 232 9.83 -2.80 13.56
CA ARG A 232 11.23 -3.25 13.65
C ARG A 232 12.17 -2.47 12.71
N ALA A 233 11.64 -1.77 11.72
CA ALA A 233 12.44 -0.99 10.77
C ALA A 233 12.86 0.37 11.34
N TYR A 234 12.03 0.99 12.18
CA TYR A 234 12.28 2.34 12.70
C TYR A 234 13.61 2.49 13.43
N PRO A 235 13.99 1.61 14.40
CA PRO A 235 15.30 1.70 15.06
C PRO A 235 16.48 1.57 14.10
N LEU A 236 16.34 0.81 13.01
CA LEU A 236 17.39 0.63 12.00
C LEU A 236 17.62 1.89 11.16
N LEU A 237 16.62 2.77 11.10
CA LEU A 237 16.71 4.10 10.50
C LEU A 237 17.14 5.19 11.51
N GLY A 238 17.42 4.83 12.78
CA GLY A 238 17.64 5.79 13.84
C GLY A 238 16.40 6.60 14.20
N ARG A 239 15.20 6.04 13.96
CA ARG A 239 13.88 6.65 14.16
C ARG A 239 13.09 5.88 15.22
N THR A 240 11.97 6.44 15.64
CA THR A 240 11.04 5.79 16.56
C THR A 240 9.62 5.80 15.99
N ILE A 241 8.79 4.87 16.44
CA ILE A 241 7.37 4.86 16.06
C ILE A 241 6.62 6.06 16.67
N SER A 242 7.09 6.57 17.82
CA SER A 242 6.54 7.79 18.41
C SER A 242 6.78 9.01 17.51
N GLU A 243 7.95 9.08 16.85
CA GLU A 243 8.24 10.15 15.88
C GLU A 243 7.24 10.15 14.71
N LEU A 244 6.84 8.96 14.23
CA LEU A 244 5.76 8.84 13.23
C LEU A 244 4.43 9.35 13.80
N SER A 245 4.06 8.91 15.00
CA SER A 245 2.82 9.30 15.65
C SER A 245 2.73 10.82 15.83
N ASP A 246 3.80 11.43 16.35
CA ASP A 246 3.88 12.86 16.62
C ASP A 246 3.87 13.67 15.33
N TYR A 247 4.58 13.19 14.29
CA TYR A 247 4.58 13.81 12.98
C TYR A 247 3.17 13.83 12.37
N MET A 248 2.46 12.71 12.37
CA MET A 248 1.10 12.62 11.84
C MET A 248 0.11 13.45 12.67
N ALA A 249 0.24 13.43 14.00
CA ALA A 249 -0.59 14.23 14.90
C ALA A 249 -0.40 15.74 14.67
N SER A 250 0.82 16.20 14.32
CA SER A 250 1.10 17.61 14.02
C SER A 250 0.32 18.14 12.82
N TYR A 251 -0.10 17.26 11.90
CA TYR A 251 -0.99 17.56 10.76
C TYR A 251 -2.46 17.21 11.02
N GLY A 252 -2.81 16.89 12.27
CA GLY A 252 -4.18 16.63 12.71
C GLY A 252 -4.69 15.21 12.41
N TYR A 253 -3.79 14.27 12.10
CA TYR A 253 -4.16 12.88 11.90
C TYR A 253 -4.20 12.10 13.22
N SER A 254 -5.11 11.12 13.26
CA SER A 254 -5.13 10.04 14.25
C SER A 254 -5.12 8.69 13.54
N ALA A 255 -4.57 7.68 14.21
CA ALA A 255 -4.48 6.32 13.70
C ALA A 255 -5.71 5.50 14.11
N TYR A 256 -6.26 4.75 13.16
CA TYR A 256 -7.45 3.90 13.35
C TYR A 256 -7.23 2.51 12.76
N ASP A 257 -7.95 1.53 13.30
CA ASP A 257 -8.02 0.19 12.76
C ASP A 257 -8.63 0.21 11.35
N LEU A 258 -7.97 -0.48 10.40
CA LEU A 258 -8.39 -0.51 9.00
C LEU A 258 -9.75 -1.20 8.80
N ILE A 259 -10.17 -2.11 9.70
CA ILE A 259 -11.41 -2.88 9.59
C ILE A 259 -12.63 -1.95 9.66
N ASP A 260 -12.67 -1.03 10.64
CA ASP A 260 -13.82 -0.17 10.86
C ASP A 260 -13.57 1.33 10.63
N GLY A 261 -12.30 1.75 10.66
CA GLY A 261 -11.90 3.14 10.50
C GLY A 261 -12.32 4.05 11.67
N THR A 262 -12.72 3.47 12.80
CA THR A 262 -13.24 4.21 13.96
C THR A 262 -12.58 3.84 15.28
N THR A 263 -12.07 2.61 15.41
CA THR A 263 -11.33 2.15 16.59
C THR A 263 -9.93 2.76 16.59
N PRO A 264 -9.55 3.61 17.59
CA PRO A 264 -8.23 4.20 17.65
C PRO A 264 -7.14 3.13 17.81
N VAL A 265 -6.02 3.32 17.12
CA VAL A 265 -4.83 2.47 17.22
C VAL A 265 -3.74 3.23 17.96
N ASN A 266 -3.21 2.63 19.02
CA ASN A 266 -1.99 3.11 19.67
C ASN A 266 -0.78 2.54 18.91
N LEU A 267 -0.11 3.36 18.10
CA LEU A 267 1.03 2.91 17.29
C LEU A 267 2.18 2.36 18.15
N ALA A 268 2.38 2.86 19.37
CA ALA A 268 3.42 2.35 20.27
C ALA A 268 3.16 0.91 20.74
N ALA A 269 1.93 0.41 20.62
CA ALA A 269 1.54 -0.95 20.96
C ALA A 269 1.60 -1.90 19.75
N VAL A 270 1.92 -1.42 18.55
CA VAL A 270 2.07 -2.25 17.35
C VAL A 270 3.39 -3.01 17.41
N GLU A 271 3.33 -4.31 17.57
CA GLU A 271 4.51 -5.19 17.70
C GLU A 271 4.92 -5.86 16.38
N HIS A 272 3.97 -5.96 15.44
CA HIS A 272 4.14 -6.65 14.16
C HIS A 272 3.73 -5.74 13.01
N VAL A 273 4.13 -6.10 11.80
CA VAL A 273 3.71 -5.38 10.58
C VAL A 273 2.18 -5.35 10.50
N GLU A 274 1.63 -4.16 10.32
CA GLU A 274 0.20 -3.91 10.35
C GLU A 274 -0.19 -2.71 9.49
N ASP A 275 -1.25 -2.86 8.69
CA ASP A 275 -1.88 -1.74 8.00
C ASP A 275 -2.73 -0.92 8.96
N VAL A 276 -2.49 0.38 9.00
CA VAL A 276 -3.18 1.36 9.83
C VAL A 276 -3.81 2.42 8.95
N LEU A 277 -4.99 2.89 9.33
CA LEU A 277 -5.68 3.99 8.66
C LEU A 277 -5.45 5.30 9.43
N PHE A 278 -4.78 6.27 8.80
CA PHE A 278 -4.70 7.63 9.31
C PHE A 278 -5.83 8.48 8.74
N LEU A 279 -6.61 9.09 9.62
CA LEU A 279 -7.68 10.04 9.28
C LEU A 279 -7.45 11.37 9.98
N ALA A 280 -7.61 12.46 9.24
CA ALA A 280 -7.63 13.80 9.83
C ALA A 280 -9.02 14.11 10.43
N LYS A 281 -9.09 15.07 11.36
CA LYS A 281 -10.32 15.47 12.07
C LYS A 281 -11.52 15.78 11.16
N ALA A 282 -11.29 16.10 9.89
CA ALA A 282 -12.39 16.34 8.94
C ALA A 282 -13.14 15.06 8.52
N TYR A 283 -12.63 13.87 8.85
CA TYR A 283 -13.27 12.57 8.57
C TYR A 283 -13.97 11.96 9.78
N THR A 284 -13.75 12.51 10.97
CA THR A 284 -14.37 12.10 12.24
C THR A 284 -15.43 13.11 12.69
#